data_79b8b5bf0c59f14637280564b17c1af1
#
_entry.id   79b8b5bf0c59f14637280564b17c1af1
#
_cell.length_a   1.000
_cell.length_b   1.000
_cell.length_c   1.000
_cell.angle_alpha   90.00
_cell.angle_beta   90.00
_cell.angle_gamma   90.00
#
_symmetry.space_group_name_H-M   'P 1'
#
loop_
_entity.id
_entity.type
_entity.pdbx_description
1 polymer ?
#
loop_
_entity_poly.entity_id
_entity_poly.type
_entity_poly.pdbx_seq_one_letter_code
_entity_poly.pdbx_strand_id
1 'polypeptide(L)'
;MSESGSKLTELSSLGEFGLIEHLTKNIPIVNKSTVKGIGDDAAVLKPASGSQVLVSKDLLIEGVHFDLMYMPLKHLGYKAAVVNFSDIVAMNGVPKQIVVGISVSSKYTVEA
;
A
#
# COMPACT_ATOMS: atom_id res chain seq x y z
N MET A 1 -29.85 3.17 -0.05
CA MET A 1 -29.64 2.62 0.09
C MET A 1 -29.61 1.86 0.28
N SER A 2 -29.51 1.66 0.61
CA SER A 2 -29.49 0.92 0.71
C SER A 2 -29.26 0.09 0.99
N GLU A 3 -29.27 -0.02 1.24
CA GLU A 3 -29.09 -0.83 1.43
C GLU A 3 -29.13 -1.84 1.33
N SER A 4 -29.62 -1.67 1.34
CA SER A 4 -29.88 -3.04 0.99
C SER A 4 -28.59 -3.81 0.76
N GLY A 5 -28.46 -4.64 -0.17
CA GLY A 5 -27.21 -5.35 -0.39
C GLY A 5 -25.92 -4.50 -0.36
N SER A 6 -26.08 -3.22 -0.31
CA SER A 6 -24.96 -2.30 -0.31
C SER A 6 -24.47 -1.94 1.09
N LYS A 7 -24.50 -2.88 2.00
CA LYS A 7 -23.94 -2.65 3.32
C LYS A 7 -22.45 -2.35 3.22
N LEU A 8 -22.08 -1.16 3.65
CA LEU A 8 -20.68 -0.76 3.70
C LEU A 8 -20.09 -1.18 5.03
N THR A 9 -18.86 -1.66 4.99
CA THR A 9 -18.15 -2.17 6.16
C THR A 9 -17.30 -1.06 6.78
N GLU A 10 -17.51 -0.81 8.06
CA GLU A 10 -16.65 0.13 8.79
C GLU A 10 -15.24 -0.45 8.94
N LEU A 11 -14.23 0.41 8.81
CA LEU A 11 -12.84 -0.01 8.94
C LEU A 11 -12.59 -0.64 10.31
N SER A 12 -13.15 -0.07 11.37
CA SER A 12 -12.95 -0.56 12.73
C SER A 12 -13.44 -1.99 12.97
N SER A 13 -14.37 -2.47 12.15
CA SER A 13 -14.93 -3.82 12.32
C SER A 13 -13.91 -4.92 12.03
N LEU A 14 -12.89 -4.65 11.22
CA LEU A 14 -11.86 -5.61 10.86
C LEU A 14 -10.62 -5.54 11.77
N GLY A 15 -10.38 -4.40 12.42
CA GLY A 15 -9.15 -4.16 13.12
C GLY A 15 -7.96 -3.98 12.18
N GLU A 16 -6.79 -3.76 12.75
CA GLU A 16 -5.58 -3.49 11.97
C GLU A 16 -5.20 -4.68 11.08
N PHE A 17 -4.94 -5.83 11.67
CA PHE A 17 -4.49 -6.99 10.91
C PHE A 17 -5.59 -7.57 10.03
N GLY A 18 -6.84 -7.49 10.46
CA GLY A 18 -7.97 -7.92 9.65
C GLY A 18 -8.14 -7.08 8.38
N LEU A 19 -7.95 -5.77 8.49
CA LEU A 19 -8.01 -4.89 7.33
C LEU A 19 -6.85 -5.17 6.37
N ILE A 20 -5.64 -5.31 6.90
CA ILE A 20 -4.47 -5.65 6.08
C ILE A 20 -4.70 -6.96 5.33
N GLU A 21 -5.16 -7.99 6.01
CA GLU A 21 -5.46 -9.28 5.38
C GLU A 21 -6.50 -9.14 4.28
N HIS A 22 -7.57 -8.42 4.56
CA HIS A 22 -8.64 -8.21 3.57
C HIS A 22 -8.13 -7.51 2.31
N LEU A 23 -7.33 -6.45 2.47
CA LEU A 23 -6.81 -5.67 1.34
C LEU A 23 -5.77 -6.43 0.54
N THR A 24 -5.05 -7.36 1.15
CA THR A 24 -3.87 -7.98 0.53
C THR A 24 -4.01 -9.48 0.27
N LYS A 25 -5.18 -10.05 0.52
CA LYS A 25 -5.39 -11.51 0.40
C LYS A 25 -5.10 -12.07 -0.99
N ASN A 26 -5.18 -11.25 -2.02
CA ASN A 26 -4.94 -11.66 -3.40
C ASN A 26 -3.56 -11.23 -3.92
N ILE A 27 -2.69 -10.75 -3.06
CA ILE A 27 -1.35 -10.30 -3.45
C ILE A 27 -0.33 -11.41 -3.14
N PRO A 28 0.19 -12.10 -4.14
CA PRO A 28 1.17 -13.16 -3.92
C PRO A 28 2.58 -12.59 -3.78
N ILE A 29 3.48 -13.38 -3.21
CA ILE A 29 4.91 -13.09 -3.27
C ILE A 29 5.40 -13.49 -4.66
N VAL A 30 5.94 -12.54 -5.41
CA VAL A 30 6.44 -12.78 -6.77
C VAL A 30 7.94 -12.64 -6.90
N ASN A 31 8.60 -11.93 -5.98
CA ASN A 31 10.04 -11.73 -6.01
C ASN A 31 10.75 -12.74 -5.12
N LYS A 32 11.83 -13.33 -5.64
CA LYS A 32 12.64 -14.29 -4.88
C LYS A 32 13.31 -13.64 -3.68
N SER A 33 13.55 -12.34 -3.72
CA SER A 33 14.13 -11.60 -2.60
C SER A 33 13.16 -11.38 -1.45
N THR A 34 11.87 -11.67 -1.62
CA THR A 34 10.89 -11.59 -0.55
C THR A 34 10.80 -12.96 0.13
N VAL A 35 11.37 -13.09 1.30
CA VAL A 35 11.29 -14.33 2.10
C VAL A 35 9.96 -14.40 2.84
N LYS A 36 9.56 -13.29 3.45
CA LYS A 36 8.27 -13.16 4.14
C LYS A 36 7.68 -11.81 3.78
N GLY A 37 6.51 -11.83 3.18
CA GLY A 37 5.80 -10.63 2.79
C GLY A 37 4.84 -10.13 3.86
N ILE A 38 3.62 -9.82 3.44
CA ILE A 38 2.58 -9.27 4.30
C ILE A 38 2.09 -10.34 5.29
N GLY A 39 1.74 -9.92 6.49
CA GLY A 39 1.04 -10.79 7.43
C GLY A 39 1.61 -10.86 8.82
N ASP A 40 2.68 -10.12 9.11
CA ASP A 40 3.28 -10.08 10.42
C ASP A 40 3.83 -8.67 10.69
N ASP A 41 4.52 -8.48 11.80
CA ASP A 41 5.04 -7.18 12.20
C ASP A 41 6.08 -6.62 11.23
N ALA A 42 6.77 -7.50 10.50
CA ALA A 42 7.77 -7.09 9.53
C ALA A 42 7.82 -8.05 8.35
N ALA A 43 8.22 -7.54 7.21
CA ALA A 43 8.60 -8.37 6.07
C ALA A 43 10.06 -8.81 6.22
N VAL A 44 10.42 -9.92 5.59
CA VAL A 44 11.79 -10.41 5.57
C VAL A 44 12.25 -10.44 4.12
N LEU A 45 13.34 -9.73 3.84
CA LEU A 45 13.90 -9.62 2.51
C LEU A 45 15.31 -10.21 2.48
N LYS A 46 15.66 -10.87 1.39
CA LYS A 46 16.98 -11.40 1.16
C LYS A 46 17.43 -10.98 -0.24
N PRO A 47 18.10 -9.82 -0.37
CA PRO A 47 18.57 -9.35 -1.66
C PRO A 47 19.60 -10.32 -2.26
N ALA A 48 19.76 -10.25 -3.59
CA ALA A 48 20.74 -11.05 -4.28
C ALA A 48 22.14 -10.72 -3.79
N SER A 49 23.01 -11.74 -3.69
CA SER A 49 24.40 -11.57 -3.28
C SER A 49 25.12 -10.61 -4.23
N GLY A 50 25.92 -9.71 -3.66
CA GLY A 50 26.67 -8.72 -4.43
C GLY A 50 25.85 -7.52 -4.89
N SER A 51 24.57 -7.46 -4.58
CA SER A 51 23.72 -6.32 -4.92
C SER A 51 23.73 -5.28 -3.81
N GLN A 52 23.43 -4.05 -4.17
CA GLN A 52 23.16 -2.97 -3.23
C GLN A 52 21.65 -2.76 -3.14
N VAL A 53 21.18 -2.38 -1.97
CA VAL A 53 19.77 -2.11 -1.74
C VAL A 53 19.54 -0.62 -1.73
N LEU A 54 18.61 -0.17 -2.58
CA LEU A 54 18.12 1.20 -2.57
C LEU A 54 16.82 1.23 -1.81
N VAL A 55 16.68 2.19 -0.92
CA VAL A 55 15.45 2.41 -0.15
C VAL A 55 15.01 3.84 -0.36
N SER A 56 13.77 4.03 -0.75
CA SER A 56 13.16 5.33 -0.89
C SER A 56 11.82 5.34 -0.18
N LYS A 57 11.39 6.50 0.24
CA LYS A 57 10.12 6.67 0.95
C LYS A 57 9.51 8.01 0.58
N ASP A 58 8.24 7.99 0.23
CA ASP A 58 7.45 9.19 0.05
C ASP A 58 6.23 9.16 0.94
N LEU A 59 5.80 10.34 1.37
CA LEU A 59 4.62 10.52 2.18
C LEU A 59 3.63 11.38 1.39
N LEU A 60 2.41 10.89 1.22
CA LEU A 60 1.34 11.64 0.57
C LEU A 60 0.36 12.11 1.64
N ILE A 61 0.20 13.42 1.75
CA ILE A 61 -0.65 14.05 2.75
C ILE A 61 -1.75 14.84 2.06
N GLU A 62 -2.99 14.59 2.44
CA GLU A 62 -4.13 15.31 1.90
C GLU A 62 -3.99 16.83 2.15
N GLY A 63 -4.31 17.64 1.13
CA GLY A 63 -4.17 19.07 1.19
C GLY A 63 -2.77 19.60 0.88
N VAL A 64 -1.76 18.74 0.88
CA VAL A 64 -0.37 19.09 0.53
C VAL A 64 0.02 18.46 -0.80
N HIS A 65 -0.14 17.13 -0.92
CA HIS A 65 0.27 16.38 -2.10
C HIS A 65 -0.90 15.99 -2.99
N PHE A 66 -2.10 15.95 -2.43
CA PHE A 66 -3.33 15.59 -3.16
C PHE A 66 -4.55 16.18 -2.44
N ASP A 67 -5.69 16.17 -3.12
CA ASP A 67 -6.97 16.58 -2.56
C ASP A 67 -8.01 15.55 -2.96
N LEU A 68 -8.65 14.90 -2.01
CA LEU A 68 -9.66 13.86 -2.26
C LEU A 68 -10.92 14.38 -2.92
N MET A 69 -11.15 15.69 -2.94
CA MET A 69 -12.23 16.29 -3.73
C MET A 69 -12.00 16.12 -5.24
N TYR A 70 -10.74 16.00 -5.65
CA TYR A 70 -10.34 15.94 -7.06
C TYR A 70 -9.66 14.63 -7.43
N MET A 71 -9.26 13.84 -6.45
CA MET A 71 -8.53 12.60 -6.70
C MET A 71 -9.24 11.41 -6.06
N PRO A 72 -9.85 10.52 -6.87
CA PRO A 72 -10.41 9.27 -6.33
C PRO A 72 -9.36 8.43 -5.62
N LEU A 73 -9.78 7.67 -4.61
CA LEU A 73 -8.87 6.81 -3.83
C LEU A 73 -8.09 5.82 -4.70
N LYS A 74 -8.71 5.32 -5.76
CA LYS A 74 -8.03 4.45 -6.71
C LYS A 74 -6.82 5.13 -7.35
N HIS A 75 -6.96 6.39 -7.75
CA HIS A 75 -5.86 7.16 -8.35
C HIS A 75 -4.79 7.49 -7.31
N LEU A 76 -5.20 7.73 -6.08
CA LEU A 76 -4.25 7.96 -4.98
C LEU A 76 -3.37 6.75 -4.76
N GLY A 77 -3.94 5.55 -4.75
CA GLY A 77 -3.17 4.31 -4.62
C GLY A 77 -2.16 4.15 -5.76
N TYR A 78 -2.58 4.40 -6.99
CA TYR A 78 -1.69 4.36 -8.14
C TYR A 78 -0.55 5.37 -8.00
N LYS A 79 -0.86 6.61 -7.62
CA LYS A 79 0.15 7.64 -7.42
C LYS A 79 1.14 7.26 -6.33
N ALA A 80 0.66 6.71 -5.23
CA ALA A 80 1.52 6.30 -4.13
C ALA A 80 2.56 5.25 -4.57
N ALA A 81 2.17 4.29 -5.38
CA ALA A 81 3.09 3.30 -5.91
C ALA A 81 4.08 3.92 -6.91
N VAL A 82 3.58 4.71 -7.85
CA VAL A 82 4.38 5.25 -8.95
C VAL A 82 5.45 6.22 -8.45
N VAL A 83 5.15 7.10 -7.48
CA VAL A 83 6.17 8.03 -6.98
C VAL A 83 7.32 7.30 -6.31
N ASN A 84 7.06 6.21 -5.63
CA ASN A 84 8.10 5.39 -5.01
C ASN A 84 8.93 4.66 -6.07
N PHE A 85 8.29 4.09 -7.08
CA PHE A 85 9.01 3.45 -8.19
C PHE A 85 9.88 4.45 -8.94
N SER A 86 9.38 5.67 -9.17
CA SER A 86 10.13 6.71 -9.88
C SER A 86 11.44 7.04 -9.19
N ASP A 87 11.45 7.12 -7.86
CA ASP A 87 12.66 7.41 -7.09
C ASP A 87 13.72 6.32 -7.26
N ILE A 88 13.30 5.06 -7.25
CA ILE A 88 14.22 3.93 -7.44
C ILE A 88 14.77 3.91 -8.88
N VAL A 89 13.92 4.14 -9.87
CA VAL A 89 14.33 4.19 -11.27
C VAL A 89 15.28 5.36 -11.53
N ALA A 90 15.03 6.52 -10.88
CA ALA A 90 15.92 7.68 -11.00
C ALA A 90 17.34 7.39 -10.52
N MET A 91 17.52 6.45 -9.60
CA MET A 91 18.81 5.98 -9.12
C MET A 91 19.32 4.76 -9.88
N ASN A 92 18.74 4.48 -11.05
CA ASN A 92 19.10 3.33 -11.89
C ASN A 92 18.89 1.99 -11.19
N GLY A 93 17.95 1.94 -10.27
CA GLY A 93 17.58 0.72 -9.55
C GLY A 93 16.39 0.01 -10.18
N VAL A 94 16.16 -1.21 -9.73
CA VAL A 94 15.00 -2.01 -10.14
C VAL A 94 14.05 -2.12 -8.96
N PRO A 95 12.82 -1.60 -9.06
CA PRO A 95 11.85 -1.73 -7.99
C PRO A 95 11.49 -3.20 -7.77
N LYS A 96 11.56 -3.66 -6.53
CA LYS A 96 11.29 -5.06 -6.17
C LYS A 96 10.14 -5.20 -5.18
N GLN A 97 10.16 -4.40 -4.13
CA GLN A 97 9.15 -4.43 -3.08
C GLN A 97 8.70 -3.01 -2.76
N ILE A 98 7.51 -2.92 -2.23
CA ILE A 98 6.96 -1.66 -1.74
C ILE A 98 6.46 -1.87 -0.30
N VAL A 99 6.68 -0.88 0.54
CA VAL A 99 6.13 -0.83 1.89
C VAL A 99 5.14 0.32 1.93
N VAL A 100 3.92 0.05 2.37
CA VAL A 100 2.84 1.02 2.36
C VAL A 100 2.37 1.28 3.78
N GLY A 101 2.42 2.53 4.19
CA GLY A 101 1.78 3.00 5.41
C GLY A 101 0.52 3.76 5.05
N ILE A 102 -0.59 3.43 5.71
CA ILE A 102 -1.88 4.04 5.45
C ILE A 102 -2.42 4.68 6.71
N SER A 103 -2.83 5.93 6.59
CA SER A 103 -3.61 6.60 7.61
C SER A 103 -4.91 7.07 6.94
N VAL A 104 -6.03 6.50 7.38
CA VAL A 104 -7.33 6.79 6.79
C VAL A 104 -8.30 7.27 7.85
N SER A 105 -9.13 8.24 7.47
CA SER A 105 -10.20 8.71 8.32
C SER A 105 -11.28 7.64 8.49
N SER A 106 -11.89 7.59 9.67
CA SER A 106 -13.00 6.68 9.96
C SER A 106 -14.23 6.92 9.10
N LYS A 107 -14.29 8.04 8.38
CA LYS A 107 -15.40 8.30 7.44
C LYS A 107 -15.35 7.42 6.20
N TYR A 108 -14.22 6.79 5.91
CA TYR A 108 -14.11 5.87 4.79
C TYR A 108 -14.49 4.46 5.21
N THR A 109 -14.92 3.66 4.25
CA THR A 109 -15.30 2.26 4.46
C THR A 109 -14.27 1.33 3.83
N VAL A 110 -14.37 0.05 4.15
CA VAL A 110 -13.51 -0.99 3.55
C VAL A 110 -13.65 -0.98 2.03
N GLU A 111 -14.87 -0.78 1.54
CA GLU A 111 -15.18 -0.79 0.11
C GLU A 111 -14.57 0.41 -0.64
N ALA A 112 -14.32 1.51 0.04
CA ALA A 112 -13.72 2.67 -0.58
C ALA A 112 -12.27 2.41 -0.98
#